data_c08f05d8b6dbc40b67f47250e4161c5b
#
_entry.id   c08f05d8b6dbc40b67f47250e4161c5b
#
_cell.length_a   1.000
_cell.length_b   1.000
_cell.length_c   1.000
_cell.angle_alpha   90.00
_cell.angle_beta   90.00
_cell.angle_gamma   90.00
#
_symmetry.space_group_name_H-M   'P 1'
#
loop_
_entity.id
_entity.type
_entity.pdbx_description
1 polymer ?
#
loop_
_entity_poly.entity_id
_entity_poly.type
_entity_poly.pdbx_seq_one_letter_code
_entity_poly.pdbx_strand_id
1 'polypeptide(L)'
;LLYFHDPGPVQRWLARYAWPTPASNHNGILLTLYGLPGAQTAAQPAGVAFGPQLTLVETTITGEVAGGDAISVRAGDLLRVTSTWQVNSTPPARKFSRRLQDTAGRIWLADDYIPQDGFAPTEHWLPGQPATDLRGVLLPSDLPPGGYQLTLRLYDPATGVPIETTSGPDATLASFALAAAPHAPDPASLQMGDQMDVALDGGLRLLGSDTTPASLRVGREGTLSLWWRVDEKPLRASQIRIQILDRRGDPILEELQPLSPLAPDGPDWEEGQIVRERYPLAIDPAAASGRYRLGVALADPTGALLGEPRIVAAVQVEARPRSYRLPQMAHKLDVRLGDAVSLQGFDLAATEPPGKDLHLTLYWQATGRVHGHYKVFVHVLNETGGIATQSDAIPAAGDAPTDTWLPNEVVIDGHTLEVPQPGRYRLFVGMYDPASGQRLTATGEDGLPIPDNAVLIEEIVIPMTGS
;
A
#
# COMPACT_ATOMS: atom_id res chain seq x y z
N LEU A 1 30.45 -18.54 1.98
CA LEU A 1 29.22 -19.08 2.60
C LEU A 1 29.50 -19.32 4.07
N LEU A 2 28.92 -18.48 4.94
CA LEU A 2 29.09 -18.66 6.38
C LEU A 2 27.78 -19.30 6.90
N TYR A 3 27.87 -20.53 7.35
CA TYR A 3 26.76 -21.26 7.97
C TYR A 3 26.87 -21.10 9.49
N PHE A 4 25.93 -20.38 10.13
CA PHE A 4 25.97 -20.20 11.58
C PHE A 4 24.63 -20.47 12.24
N HIS A 5 24.65 -21.26 13.29
CA HIS A 5 23.54 -21.43 14.24
C HIS A 5 23.49 -20.32 15.31
N ASP A 6 24.58 -19.53 15.43
CA ASP A 6 24.73 -18.42 16.37
C ASP A 6 25.37 -17.25 15.62
N PRO A 7 24.81 -16.02 15.72
CA PRO A 7 25.42 -14.84 15.12
C PRO A 7 26.79 -14.59 15.74
N GLY A 8 27.80 -15.18 15.10
CA GLY A 8 29.18 -15.13 15.56
C GLY A 8 29.81 -13.75 15.50
N PRO A 9 31.02 -13.59 16.01
CA PRO A 9 31.75 -12.31 16.00
C PRO A 9 31.85 -11.66 14.63
N VAL A 10 31.92 -12.47 13.56
CA VAL A 10 32.04 -12.01 12.17
C VAL A 10 30.75 -11.30 11.72
N GLN A 11 29.57 -11.87 12.00
CA GLN A 11 28.30 -11.21 11.62
C GLN A 11 28.10 -9.89 12.36
N ARG A 12 28.42 -9.84 13.67
CA ARG A 12 28.40 -8.61 14.45
C ARG A 12 29.36 -7.55 13.90
N TRP A 13 30.55 -7.99 13.49
CA TRP A 13 31.55 -7.10 12.88
C TRP A 13 31.04 -6.58 11.53
N LEU A 14 30.51 -7.45 10.67
CA LEU A 14 29.93 -7.06 9.38
C LEU A 14 28.74 -6.12 9.55
N ALA A 15 27.83 -6.41 10.47
CA ALA A 15 26.68 -5.54 10.73
C ALA A 15 27.07 -4.13 11.21
N ARG A 16 28.26 -4.00 11.84
CA ARG A 16 28.79 -2.73 12.35
C ARG A 16 29.59 -1.94 11.31
N TYR A 17 30.25 -2.60 10.35
CA TYR A 17 31.24 -1.97 9.45
C TYR A 17 30.92 -2.16 7.96
N ALA A 18 29.88 -2.88 7.62
CA ALA A 18 29.44 -3.08 6.25
C ALA A 18 27.94 -2.83 6.13
N TRP A 19 27.44 -2.79 4.92
CA TRP A 19 26.02 -2.50 4.61
C TRP A 19 25.30 -3.80 4.26
N PRO A 20 24.63 -4.48 5.24
CA PRO A 20 23.86 -5.68 4.97
C PRO A 20 22.63 -5.38 4.11
N THR A 21 22.36 -6.22 3.12
CA THR A 21 21.07 -6.27 2.42
C THR A 21 20.09 -7.17 3.17
N PRO A 22 18.77 -7.09 2.88
CA PRO A 22 17.85 -8.13 3.32
C PRO A 22 18.35 -9.52 2.95
N ALA A 23 18.18 -10.47 3.87
CA ALA A 23 18.52 -11.85 3.59
C ALA A 23 17.55 -12.44 2.57
N SER A 24 18.05 -13.05 1.50
CA SER A 24 17.27 -13.81 0.53
C SER A 24 17.35 -15.31 0.83
N ASN A 25 16.24 -16.02 0.69
CA ASN A 25 16.18 -17.46 0.92
C ASN A 25 16.33 -18.21 -0.41
N HIS A 26 17.38 -19.04 -0.48
CA HIS A 26 17.65 -19.91 -1.62
C HIS A 26 17.62 -21.38 -1.15
N ASN A 27 16.45 -22.02 -1.29
CA ASN A 27 16.24 -23.42 -0.88
C ASN A 27 16.65 -23.70 0.58
N GLY A 28 16.26 -22.81 1.51
CA GLY A 28 16.59 -22.94 2.93
C GLY A 28 17.95 -22.35 3.33
N ILE A 29 18.73 -21.84 2.39
CA ILE A 29 19.97 -21.11 2.65
C ILE A 29 19.66 -19.62 2.63
N LEU A 30 19.92 -18.93 3.73
CA LEU A 30 19.82 -17.47 3.80
C LEU A 30 21.10 -16.84 3.28
N LEU A 31 21.00 -16.01 2.26
CA LEU A 31 22.09 -15.25 1.68
C LEU A 31 21.91 -13.76 2.01
N THR A 32 22.89 -13.18 2.68
CA THR A 32 22.99 -11.74 2.89
C THR A 32 24.20 -11.20 2.12
N LEU A 33 23.98 -10.21 1.29
CA LEU A 33 25.06 -9.45 0.65
C LEU A 33 25.49 -8.31 1.58
N TYR A 34 26.78 -8.01 1.58
CA TYR A 34 27.34 -6.91 2.36
C TYR A 34 28.06 -5.94 1.45
N GLY A 35 27.60 -4.69 1.40
CA GLY A 35 28.37 -3.62 0.80
C GLY A 35 29.63 -3.35 1.63
N LEU A 36 30.80 -3.29 0.99
CA LEU A 36 32.06 -2.93 1.66
C LEU A 36 32.34 -1.43 1.55
N PRO A 37 33.16 -0.84 2.44
CA PRO A 37 33.57 0.55 2.33
C PRO A 37 34.17 0.88 0.97
N GLY A 38 33.86 2.04 0.43
CA GLY A 38 34.33 2.55 -0.86
C GLY A 38 34.28 4.08 -0.88
N ALA A 39 34.45 4.70 -2.05
CA ALA A 39 34.34 6.15 -2.18
C ALA A 39 33.01 6.64 -1.61
N GLN A 40 33.06 7.65 -0.75
CA GLN A 40 31.87 8.24 -0.13
C GLN A 40 31.33 9.35 -1.04
N THR A 41 30.01 9.40 -1.18
CA THR A 41 29.29 10.54 -1.72
C THR A 41 29.00 11.57 -0.62
N ALA A 42 28.69 12.80 -1.01
CA ALA A 42 28.37 13.86 -0.09
C ALA A 42 27.23 13.48 0.86
N ALA A 43 27.42 13.75 2.14
CA ALA A 43 26.39 13.61 3.15
C ALA A 43 25.27 14.64 2.93
N GLN A 44 24.03 14.23 3.07
CA GLN A 44 22.87 15.12 3.00
C GLN A 44 22.34 15.37 4.42
N PRO A 45 22.34 16.61 4.91
CA PRO A 45 21.73 16.93 6.19
C PRO A 45 20.23 16.66 6.12
N ALA A 46 19.70 15.91 7.08
CA ALA A 46 18.30 15.56 7.11
C ALA A 46 17.52 16.39 8.13
N GLY A 47 17.99 16.47 9.37
CA GLY A 47 17.32 17.23 10.44
C GLY A 47 15.89 16.78 10.76
N VAL A 48 15.53 15.52 10.47
CA VAL A 48 14.16 15.00 10.61
C VAL A 48 13.97 14.35 11.97
N ALA A 49 13.02 14.88 12.76
CA ALA A 49 12.64 14.30 14.05
C ALA A 49 11.61 13.19 13.87
N PHE A 50 11.86 12.03 14.49
CA PHE A 50 10.95 10.90 14.64
C PHE A 50 10.48 10.84 16.10
N GLY A 51 9.35 11.47 16.36
CA GLY A 51 8.91 11.71 17.73
C GLY A 51 9.94 12.54 18.54
N PRO A 52 9.82 12.58 19.88
CA PRO A 52 10.73 13.36 20.70
C PRO A 52 12.09 12.68 20.97
N GLN A 53 12.24 11.38 20.68
CA GLN A 53 13.40 10.59 21.09
C GLN A 53 14.55 10.60 20.09
N LEU A 54 14.24 10.61 18.79
CA LEU A 54 15.21 10.38 17.72
C LEU A 54 15.17 11.50 16.68
N THR A 55 16.34 11.96 16.26
CA THR A 55 16.49 12.87 15.13
C THR A 55 17.46 12.27 14.13
N LEU A 56 17.03 12.07 12.89
CA LEU A 56 17.91 11.74 11.77
C LEU A 56 18.66 13.01 11.38
N VAL A 57 19.97 13.04 11.67
CA VAL A 57 20.80 14.23 11.46
C VAL A 57 21.34 14.29 10.06
N GLU A 58 21.75 13.13 9.54
CA GLU A 58 22.45 13.03 8.28
C GLU A 58 22.20 11.68 7.61
N THR A 59 22.12 11.69 6.29
CA THR A 59 22.09 10.48 5.48
C THR A 59 23.18 10.57 4.41
N THR A 60 24.02 9.52 4.32
CA THR A 60 24.97 9.36 3.23
C THR A 60 24.55 8.18 2.37
N ILE A 61 24.45 8.40 1.06
CA ILE A 61 24.17 7.34 0.10
C ILE A 61 25.36 7.26 -0.86
N THR A 62 25.95 6.07 -0.97
CA THR A 62 27.06 5.81 -1.87
C THR A 62 26.58 4.95 -3.02
N GLY A 63 26.68 5.47 -4.22
CA GLY A 63 26.50 4.81 -5.51
C GLY A 63 27.68 5.13 -6.42
N GLU A 64 27.65 4.76 -7.69
CA GLU A 64 28.61 5.25 -8.65
C GLU A 64 28.34 6.74 -8.96
N VAL A 65 29.36 7.60 -8.83
CA VAL A 65 29.26 9.04 -9.09
C VAL A 65 29.70 9.30 -10.54
N ALA A 66 28.76 9.71 -11.38
CA ALA A 66 29.09 10.33 -12.67
C ALA A 66 29.20 11.84 -12.47
N GLY A 67 30.38 12.37 -12.59
CA GLY A 67 30.83 13.78 -12.59
C GLY A 67 29.80 14.88 -12.34
N GLY A 68 29.49 15.17 -11.07
CA GLY A 68 28.57 16.23 -10.64
C GLY A 68 27.92 15.88 -9.29
N ASP A 69 27.15 16.82 -8.73
CA ASP A 69 26.51 16.66 -7.42
C ASP A 69 25.32 15.65 -7.40
N ALA A 70 24.96 15.05 -8.53
CA ALA A 70 23.87 14.08 -8.65
C ALA A 70 24.39 12.63 -8.57
N ILE A 71 23.76 11.80 -7.75
CA ILE A 71 24.04 10.38 -7.66
C ILE A 71 23.58 9.71 -8.96
N SER A 72 24.51 9.11 -9.71
CA SER A 72 24.17 8.23 -10.83
C SER A 72 23.86 6.83 -10.29
N VAL A 73 22.64 6.39 -10.46
CA VAL A 73 22.13 5.11 -9.94
C VAL A 73 21.59 4.29 -11.12
N ARG A 74 21.95 3.02 -11.16
CA ARG A 74 21.48 2.09 -12.18
C ARG A 74 20.68 0.95 -11.55
N ALA A 75 19.77 0.39 -12.30
CA ALA A 75 19.12 -0.86 -11.92
C ALA A 75 20.21 -1.95 -11.71
N GLY A 76 20.08 -2.74 -10.64
CA GLY A 76 21.08 -3.72 -10.22
C GLY A 76 22.18 -3.20 -9.28
N ASP A 77 22.29 -1.89 -9.06
CA ASP A 77 23.29 -1.33 -8.13
C ASP A 77 22.97 -1.66 -6.66
N LEU A 78 24.03 -1.76 -5.86
CA LEU A 78 23.95 -1.83 -4.41
C LEU A 78 24.18 -0.44 -3.82
N LEU A 79 23.11 0.21 -3.38
CA LEU A 79 23.21 1.46 -2.63
C LEU A 79 23.64 1.18 -1.20
N ARG A 80 24.65 1.88 -0.71
CA ARG A 80 25.11 1.85 0.67
C ARG A 80 24.57 3.07 1.39
N VAL A 81 23.64 2.86 2.30
CA VAL A 81 22.95 3.94 3.02
C VAL A 81 23.44 3.96 4.45
N THR A 82 24.01 5.08 4.86
CA THR A 82 24.41 5.36 6.24
C THR A 82 23.46 6.40 6.80
N SER A 83 22.83 6.11 7.92
CA SER A 83 21.96 7.05 8.64
C SER A 83 22.59 7.37 9.99
N THR A 84 22.85 8.66 10.26
CA THR A 84 23.39 9.14 11.53
C THR A 84 22.27 9.77 12.38
N TRP A 85 22.15 9.33 13.60
CA TRP A 85 21.08 9.67 14.51
C TRP A 85 21.60 10.42 15.72
N GLN A 86 20.87 11.47 16.12
CA GLN A 86 20.96 12.06 17.45
C GLN A 86 19.90 11.40 18.34
N VAL A 87 20.34 10.90 19.49
CA VAL A 87 19.48 10.28 20.49
C VAL A 87 19.18 11.32 21.57
N ASN A 88 17.97 11.85 21.58
CA ASN A 88 17.56 12.92 22.51
C ASN A 88 17.15 12.37 23.89
N SER A 89 16.50 11.22 23.92
CA SER A 89 16.18 10.45 25.12
C SER A 89 16.14 8.96 24.77
N THR A 90 16.15 8.06 25.75
CA THR A 90 16.13 6.61 25.50
C THR A 90 14.89 6.25 24.68
N PRO A 91 15.06 5.77 23.42
CA PRO A 91 13.94 5.40 22.60
C PRO A 91 13.43 4.01 22.99
N PRO A 92 12.15 3.72 22.86
CA PRO A 92 11.65 2.35 22.90
C PRO A 92 12.08 1.57 21.65
N ALA A 93 11.76 0.26 21.62
CA ALA A 93 11.98 -0.57 20.45
C ALA A 93 11.30 0.04 19.21
N ARG A 94 12.06 0.17 18.12
CA ARG A 94 11.57 0.64 16.82
C ARG A 94 12.04 -0.28 15.72
N LYS A 95 11.16 -0.57 14.75
CA LYS A 95 11.54 -1.13 13.47
C LYS A 95 11.66 -0.01 12.43
N PHE A 96 12.61 -0.19 11.55
CA PHE A 96 12.86 0.68 10.42
C PHE A 96 12.29 0.02 9.17
N SER A 97 11.55 0.78 8.37
CA SER A 97 11.03 0.38 7.07
C SER A 97 11.64 1.27 6.01
N ARG A 98 12.59 0.76 5.26
CA ARG A 98 13.22 1.46 4.15
C ARG A 98 12.53 1.09 2.85
N ARG A 99 12.12 2.09 2.07
CA ARG A 99 11.31 1.89 0.88
C ARG A 99 11.89 2.59 -0.32
N LEU A 100 11.94 1.90 -1.44
CA LEU A 100 12.18 2.49 -2.75
C LEU A 100 10.81 2.71 -3.41
N GLN A 101 10.50 3.94 -3.73
CA GLN A 101 9.25 4.30 -4.42
C GLN A 101 9.53 5.18 -5.63
N ASP A 102 8.69 5.09 -6.64
CA ASP A 102 8.77 5.97 -7.80
C ASP A 102 8.07 7.32 -7.55
N THR A 103 8.14 8.21 -8.52
CA THR A 103 7.52 9.55 -8.45
C THR A 103 6.01 9.54 -8.31
N ALA A 104 5.35 8.43 -8.64
CA ALA A 104 3.91 8.21 -8.40
C ALA A 104 3.61 7.62 -7.02
N GLY A 105 4.63 7.38 -6.18
CA GLY A 105 4.49 6.81 -4.85
C GLY A 105 4.33 5.29 -4.82
N ARG A 106 4.50 4.58 -5.95
CA ARG A 106 4.43 3.12 -5.98
C ARG A 106 5.69 2.52 -5.37
N ILE A 107 5.51 1.62 -4.41
CA ILE A 107 6.63 0.98 -3.70
C ILE A 107 7.16 -0.18 -4.52
N TRP A 108 8.43 -0.12 -4.92
CA TRP A 108 9.14 -1.14 -5.67
C TRP A 108 9.92 -2.11 -4.79
N LEU A 109 10.38 -1.62 -3.63
CA LEU A 109 11.10 -2.41 -2.64
C LEU A 109 10.75 -1.88 -1.25
N ALA A 110 10.53 -2.78 -0.32
CA ALA A 110 10.39 -2.48 1.11
C ALA A 110 11.25 -3.44 1.91
N ASP A 111 11.95 -2.90 2.90
CA ASP A 111 12.84 -3.63 3.79
C ASP A 111 12.59 -3.19 5.23
N ASP A 112 12.03 -4.10 6.02
CA ASP A 112 11.71 -3.90 7.43
C ASP A 112 12.75 -4.58 8.31
N TYR A 113 13.51 -3.80 9.07
CA TYR A 113 14.63 -4.31 9.83
C TYR A 113 14.82 -3.60 11.18
N ILE A 114 15.63 -4.21 12.05
CA ILE A 114 16.14 -3.60 13.27
C ILE A 114 17.57 -3.11 12.98
N PRO A 115 17.98 -1.90 13.44
CA PRO A 115 19.30 -1.33 13.17
C PRO A 115 20.45 -2.33 13.38
N GLN A 116 21.47 -2.23 12.49
CA GLN A 116 22.62 -3.12 12.42
C GLN A 116 22.22 -4.62 12.37
N ASP A 117 21.18 -4.94 11.58
CA ASP A 117 20.69 -6.32 11.41
C ASP A 117 20.28 -6.99 12.74
N GLY A 118 19.74 -6.19 13.67
CA GLY A 118 19.30 -6.61 15.00
C GLY A 118 20.35 -6.54 16.10
N PHE A 119 21.61 -6.16 15.79
CA PHE A 119 22.68 -6.08 16.81
C PHE A 119 22.72 -4.75 17.58
N ALA A 120 22.01 -3.73 17.11
CA ALA A 120 21.91 -2.44 17.79
C ALA A 120 20.45 -1.93 17.81
N PRO A 121 19.53 -2.64 18.48
CA PRO A 121 18.16 -2.21 18.59
C PRO A 121 18.06 -0.87 19.30
N THR A 122 17.07 -0.06 18.92
CA THR A 122 16.97 1.35 19.35
C THR A 122 16.89 1.54 20.85
N GLU A 123 16.29 0.61 21.60
CA GLU A 123 16.20 0.64 23.05
C GLU A 123 17.54 0.56 23.79
N HIS A 124 18.60 0.19 23.07
CA HIS A 124 19.98 0.19 23.59
C HIS A 124 20.78 1.45 23.22
N TRP A 125 20.15 2.40 22.47
CA TRP A 125 20.82 3.64 22.11
C TRP A 125 20.82 4.62 23.29
N LEU A 126 21.99 5.23 23.54
CA LEU A 126 22.20 6.05 24.73
C LEU A 126 21.93 7.54 24.41
N PRO A 127 21.14 8.25 25.25
CA PRO A 127 20.92 9.67 25.10
C PRO A 127 22.23 10.48 25.05
N GLY A 128 22.27 11.46 24.15
CA GLY A 128 23.45 12.31 23.94
C GLY A 128 24.61 11.66 23.16
N GLN A 129 24.50 10.37 22.82
CA GLN A 129 25.47 9.71 21.95
C GLN A 129 24.90 9.54 20.54
N PRO A 130 25.70 9.82 19.47
CA PRO A 130 25.25 9.55 18.13
C PRO A 130 25.16 8.04 17.89
N ALA A 131 24.10 7.62 17.17
CA ALA A 131 23.96 6.25 16.69
C ALA A 131 24.08 6.24 15.17
N THR A 132 24.65 5.16 14.63
CA THR A 132 24.81 4.98 13.18
C THR A 132 24.17 3.67 12.76
N ASP A 133 23.35 3.73 11.70
CA ASP A 133 22.76 2.57 11.04
C ASP A 133 23.29 2.46 9.61
N LEU A 134 23.76 1.26 9.26
CA LEU A 134 24.28 0.91 7.94
C LEU A 134 23.33 -0.08 7.29
N ARG A 135 22.83 0.24 6.08
CA ARG A 135 21.95 -0.66 5.34
C ARG A 135 22.24 -0.64 3.85
N GLY A 136 22.42 -1.83 3.28
CA GLY A 136 22.54 -2.04 1.84
C GLY A 136 21.15 -2.13 1.19
N VAL A 137 20.95 -1.45 0.05
CA VAL A 137 19.74 -1.55 -0.76
C VAL A 137 20.16 -2.05 -2.14
N LEU A 138 19.98 -3.35 -2.39
CA LEU A 138 20.21 -3.93 -3.71
C LEU A 138 19.00 -3.61 -4.58
N LEU A 139 19.21 -2.79 -5.60
CA LEU A 139 18.18 -2.43 -6.56
C LEU A 139 17.88 -3.61 -7.49
N PRO A 140 16.62 -3.97 -7.74
CA PRO A 140 16.30 -4.94 -8.77
C PRO A 140 16.87 -4.51 -10.14
N SER A 141 17.46 -5.45 -10.87
CA SER A 141 18.07 -5.18 -12.18
C SER A 141 17.06 -4.97 -13.31
N ASP A 142 15.79 -5.25 -13.04
CA ASP A 142 14.65 -5.11 -13.95
C ASP A 142 13.79 -3.86 -13.68
N LEU A 143 14.26 -2.95 -12.81
CA LEU A 143 13.54 -1.69 -12.56
C LEU A 143 13.49 -0.81 -13.81
N PRO A 144 12.34 -0.20 -14.12
CA PRO A 144 12.24 0.76 -15.21
C PRO A 144 13.09 2.00 -14.93
N PRO A 145 13.74 2.58 -15.94
CA PRO A 145 14.38 3.88 -15.82
C PRO A 145 13.37 4.96 -15.44
N GLY A 146 13.77 5.90 -14.57
CA GLY A 146 12.87 6.98 -14.14
C GLY A 146 13.26 7.62 -12.83
N GLY A 147 12.36 8.42 -12.28
CA GLY A 147 12.55 9.11 -11.00
C GLY A 147 12.14 8.22 -9.81
N TYR A 148 13.01 8.14 -8.82
CA TYR A 148 12.79 7.35 -7.60
C TYR A 148 13.14 8.13 -6.35
N GLN A 149 12.53 7.71 -5.24
CA GLN A 149 12.84 8.19 -3.90
C GLN A 149 13.13 7.01 -2.98
N LEU A 150 14.15 7.15 -2.16
CA LEU A 150 14.41 6.27 -1.04
C LEU A 150 13.88 6.94 0.22
N THR A 151 12.95 6.28 0.91
CA THR A 151 12.31 6.79 2.12
C THR A 151 12.57 5.89 3.31
N LEU A 152 12.42 6.44 4.51
CA LEU A 152 12.54 5.74 5.78
C LEU A 152 11.32 6.03 6.65
N ARG A 153 10.70 4.99 7.16
CA ARG A 153 9.65 5.02 8.17
C ARG A 153 10.12 4.28 9.42
N LEU A 154 9.83 4.84 10.58
CA LEU A 154 9.95 4.12 11.84
C LEU A 154 8.56 3.75 12.34
N TYR A 155 8.42 2.59 12.95
CA TYR A 155 7.17 2.17 13.54
C TYR A 155 7.37 1.34 14.81
N ASP A 156 6.33 1.29 15.64
CA ASP A 156 6.27 0.45 16.83
C ASP A 156 6.07 -1.01 16.43
N PRO A 157 6.98 -1.93 16.78
CA PRO A 157 6.89 -3.33 16.34
C PRO A 157 5.72 -4.11 16.97
N ALA A 158 5.15 -3.64 18.09
CA ALA A 158 4.03 -4.30 18.75
C ALA A 158 2.68 -3.90 18.15
N THR A 159 2.53 -2.63 17.75
CA THR A 159 1.27 -2.09 17.24
C THR A 159 1.25 -1.89 15.73
N GLY A 160 2.42 -1.84 15.09
CA GLY A 160 2.58 -1.47 13.67
C GLY A 160 2.34 0.02 13.39
N VAL A 161 2.08 0.84 14.42
CA VAL A 161 1.79 2.26 14.27
C VAL A 161 3.06 3.03 13.89
N PRO A 162 3.04 3.81 12.78
CA PRO A 162 4.15 4.66 12.39
C PRO A 162 4.45 5.74 13.42
N ILE A 163 5.72 6.15 13.49
CA ILE A 163 6.15 7.32 14.24
C ILE A 163 6.09 8.52 13.31
N GLU A 164 5.28 9.50 13.67
CA GLU A 164 5.11 10.71 12.87
C GLU A 164 6.36 11.57 12.85
N THR A 165 6.65 12.15 11.70
CA THR A 165 7.62 13.22 11.51
C THR A 165 6.89 14.54 11.22
N THR A 166 7.64 15.64 11.07
CA THR A 166 7.05 16.93 10.67
C THR A 166 6.39 16.93 9.29
N SER A 167 6.71 15.93 8.45
CA SER A 167 6.23 15.80 7.06
C SER A 167 5.36 14.55 6.84
N GLY A 168 4.87 13.94 7.91
CA GLY A 168 4.13 12.67 7.86
C GLY A 168 4.97 11.48 8.35
N PRO A 169 4.53 10.24 8.08
CA PRO A 169 5.19 9.05 8.63
C PRO A 169 6.49 8.66 7.93
N ASP A 170 6.79 9.24 6.75
CA ASP A 170 7.95 8.90 5.91
C ASP A 170 8.93 10.06 5.79
N ALA A 171 10.21 9.81 6.04
CA ALA A 171 11.29 10.74 5.75
C ALA A 171 11.94 10.37 4.41
N THR A 172 12.07 11.32 3.50
CA THR A 172 12.84 11.13 2.24
C THR A 172 14.32 11.19 2.56
N LEU A 173 15.04 10.10 2.27
CA LEU A 173 16.49 10.01 2.42
C LEU A 173 17.23 10.53 1.20
N ALA A 174 16.71 10.23 0.01
CA ALA A 174 17.23 10.74 -1.27
C ALA A 174 16.18 10.64 -2.37
N SER A 175 16.35 11.50 -3.39
CA SER A 175 15.68 11.41 -4.69
C SER A 175 16.74 11.32 -5.77
N PHE A 176 16.55 10.43 -6.75
CA PHE A 176 17.51 10.22 -7.84
C PHE A 176 16.82 9.73 -9.11
N ALA A 177 17.50 9.94 -10.23
CA ALA A 177 17.14 9.31 -11.49
C ALA A 177 17.83 7.95 -11.59
N LEU A 178 17.05 6.93 -11.89
CA LEU A 178 17.51 5.56 -12.11
C LEU A 178 17.74 5.36 -13.61
N ALA A 179 18.92 4.94 -13.98
CA ALA A 179 19.23 4.48 -15.33
C ALA A 179 19.02 2.95 -15.44
N ALA A 180 18.93 2.46 -16.68
CA ALA A 180 18.86 1.02 -16.95
C ALA A 180 20.10 0.28 -16.40
N ALA A 181 19.92 -1.01 -16.13
CA ALA A 181 21.03 -1.91 -15.81
C ALA A 181 22.04 -1.92 -16.99
N PRO A 182 23.36 -1.96 -16.72
CA PRO A 182 24.38 -1.96 -17.76
C PRO A 182 24.34 -3.23 -18.63
N HIS A 183 23.80 -4.31 -18.09
CA HIS A 183 23.57 -5.57 -18.76
C HIS A 183 22.18 -6.09 -18.42
N ALA A 184 21.49 -6.65 -19.42
CA ALA A 184 20.20 -7.29 -19.17
C ALA A 184 20.38 -8.45 -18.17
N PRO A 185 19.52 -8.58 -17.16
CA PRO A 185 19.56 -9.72 -16.27
C PRO A 185 19.23 -11.01 -17.03
N ASP A 186 19.73 -12.14 -16.52
CA ASP A 186 19.28 -13.44 -17.02
C ASP A 186 17.79 -13.61 -16.69
N PRO A 187 16.91 -13.85 -17.69
CA PRO A 187 15.49 -14.06 -17.46
C PRO A 187 15.20 -15.16 -16.42
N ALA A 188 16.04 -16.19 -16.36
CA ALA A 188 15.91 -17.29 -15.37
C ALA A 188 16.17 -16.85 -13.93
N SER A 189 16.86 -15.71 -13.71
CA SER A 189 17.10 -15.14 -12.40
C SER A 189 15.97 -14.25 -11.88
N LEU A 190 15.04 -13.86 -12.77
CA LEU A 190 13.91 -13.01 -12.44
C LEU A 190 12.78 -13.82 -11.79
N GLN A 191 12.20 -13.26 -10.75
CA GLN A 191 11.07 -13.88 -10.04
C GLN A 191 9.76 -13.52 -10.75
N MET A 192 9.40 -14.28 -11.78
CA MET A 192 8.16 -14.16 -12.54
C MET A 192 7.19 -15.26 -12.12
N GLY A 193 5.93 -14.93 -11.90
CA GLY A 193 4.89 -15.91 -11.56
C GLY A 193 4.63 -16.86 -12.73
N ASP A 194 4.36 -16.30 -13.90
CA ASP A 194 4.23 -17.04 -15.17
C ASP A 194 5.35 -16.63 -16.12
N GLN A 195 6.24 -17.55 -16.44
CA GLN A 195 7.29 -17.34 -17.46
C GLN A 195 6.77 -17.64 -18.87
N MET A 196 7.16 -16.82 -19.82
CA MET A 196 6.76 -16.96 -21.22
C MET A 196 7.81 -16.37 -22.16
N ASP A 197 7.60 -16.52 -23.46
CA ASP A 197 8.44 -15.92 -24.50
C ASP A 197 7.55 -15.56 -25.68
N VAL A 198 6.86 -14.42 -25.60
CA VAL A 198 5.84 -14.00 -26.56
C VAL A 198 6.28 -12.71 -27.23
N ALA A 199 6.61 -12.78 -28.53
CA ALA A 199 6.84 -11.59 -29.34
C ALA A 199 5.52 -10.86 -29.61
N LEU A 200 5.53 -9.54 -29.44
CA LEU A 200 4.40 -8.66 -29.73
C LEU A 200 4.80 -7.65 -30.82
N ASP A 201 3.81 -7.25 -31.61
CA ASP A 201 4.04 -6.23 -32.64
C ASP A 201 4.35 -4.89 -31.96
N GLY A 202 5.44 -4.24 -32.34
CA GLY A 202 5.86 -2.97 -31.73
C GLY A 202 7.29 -2.98 -31.18
N GLY A 203 8.03 -4.07 -31.37
CA GLY A 203 9.44 -4.19 -30.99
C GLY A 203 9.69 -4.73 -29.59
N LEU A 204 8.67 -5.31 -28.95
CA LEU A 204 8.76 -5.82 -27.58
C LEU A 204 8.44 -7.33 -27.54
N ARG A 205 9.06 -7.96 -26.55
CA ARG A 205 8.80 -9.36 -26.18
C ARG A 205 8.41 -9.44 -24.71
N LEU A 206 7.31 -10.12 -24.43
CA LEU A 206 6.87 -10.40 -23.08
C LEU A 206 7.55 -11.68 -22.58
N LEU A 207 8.29 -11.55 -21.47
CA LEU A 207 9.04 -12.65 -20.86
C LEU A 207 8.30 -13.29 -19.68
N GLY A 208 7.39 -12.56 -19.07
CA GLY A 208 6.64 -13.08 -17.95
C GLY A 208 5.60 -12.12 -17.41
N SER A 209 4.73 -12.65 -16.56
CA SER A 209 3.72 -11.90 -15.84
C SER A 209 3.60 -12.38 -14.40
N ASP A 210 3.12 -11.49 -13.53
CA ASP A 210 2.73 -11.80 -12.16
C ASP A 210 1.62 -10.88 -11.71
N THR A 211 0.78 -11.34 -10.77
CA THR A 211 -0.26 -10.53 -10.14
C THR A 211 -0.05 -10.47 -8.63
N THR A 212 -0.15 -9.28 -8.08
CA THR A 212 -0.05 -9.06 -6.64
C THR A 212 -1.33 -8.37 -6.12
N PRO A 213 -2.11 -9.01 -5.24
CA PRO A 213 -1.95 -10.39 -4.76
C PRO A 213 -2.19 -11.42 -5.89
N ALA A 214 -1.73 -12.67 -5.69
CA ALA A 214 -1.89 -13.76 -6.67
C ALA A 214 -3.37 -14.07 -6.99
N SER A 215 -4.28 -13.73 -6.08
CA SER A 215 -5.73 -13.70 -6.33
C SER A 215 -6.22 -12.26 -6.23
N LEU A 216 -6.76 -11.71 -7.32
CA LEU A 216 -7.29 -10.35 -7.37
C LEU A 216 -8.64 -10.32 -6.66
N ARG A 217 -8.82 -9.36 -5.77
CA ARG A 217 -10.09 -9.19 -5.04
C ARG A 217 -10.88 -8.02 -5.59
N VAL A 218 -12.14 -8.27 -5.85
CA VAL A 218 -13.10 -7.22 -6.19
C VAL A 218 -13.11 -6.15 -5.09
N GLY A 219 -12.96 -4.88 -5.47
CA GLY A 219 -12.93 -3.75 -4.55
C GLY A 219 -11.63 -3.52 -3.83
N ARG A 220 -10.59 -4.27 -4.19
CA ARG A 220 -9.22 -4.00 -3.78
C ARG A 220 -8.35 -3.80 -5.00
N GLU A 221 -7.42 -2.88 -4.88
CA GLU A 221 -6.44 -2.65 -5.92
C GLU A 221 -5.52 -3.87 -6.06
N GLY A 222 -5.38 -4.35 -7.28
CA GLY A 222 -4.39 -5.35 -7.66
C GLY A 222 -3.31 -4.71 -8.52
N THR A 223 -2.20 -5.40 -8.67
CA THR A 223 -1.09 -4.99 -9.54
C THR A 223 -0.75 -6.12 -10.49
N LEU A 224 -0.68 -5.81 -11.78
CA LEU A 224 -0.09 -6.67 -12.80
C LEU A 224 1.35 -6.22 -13.03
N SER A 225 2.30 -7.15 -12.89
CA SER A 225 3.69 -6.96 -13.31
C SER A 225 3.91 -7.68 -14.63
N LEU A 226 4.53 -6.99 -15.59
CA LEU A 226 4.91 -7.54 -16.89
C LEU A 226 6.40 -7.29 -17.12
N TRP A 227 7.13 -8.33 -17.56
CA TRP A 227 8.55 -8.24 -17.89
C TRP A 227 8.72 -8.17 -19.40
N TRP A 228 9.22 -7.03 -19.86
CA TRP A 228 9.45 -6.71 -21.25
C TRP A 228 10.91 -6.85 -21.61
N ARG A 229 11.20 -7.43 -22.78
CA ARG A 229 12.48 -7.30 -23.45
C ARG A 229 12.30 -6.48 -24.73
N VAL A 230 13.21 -5.57 -24.97
CA VAL A 230 13.25 -4.78 -26.20
C VAL A 230 13.95 -5.60 -27.28
N ASP A 231 13.22 -5.99 -28.30
CA ASP A 231 13.78 -6.77 -29.43
C ASP A 231 14.21 -5.85 -30.60
N GLU A 232 13.55 -4.68 -30.77
CA GLU A 232 13.81 -3.74 -31.88
C GLU A 232 13.64 -2.28 -31.45
N LYS A 233 14.44 -1.37 -32.03
CA LYS A 233 14.31 0.10 -31.92
C LYS A 233 14.12 0.76 -33.28
N PRO A 234 13.44 1.93 -33.36
CA PRO A 234 12.72 2.59 -32.29
C PRO A 234 11.46 1.81 -31.89
N LEU A 235 11.07 1.91 -30.60
CA LEU A 235 9.81 1.34 -30.15
C LEU A 235 8.65 2.07 -30.82
N ARG A 236 7.72 1.31 -31.42
CA ARG A 236 6.47 1.85 -31.97
C ARG A 236 5.35 1.91 -30.92
N ALA A 237 5.48 1.08 -29.88
CA ALA A 237 4.55 1.03 -28.78
C ALA A 237 4.83 2.13 -27.76
N SER A 238 3.79 2.84 -27.33
CA SER A 238 3.83 3.76 -26.19
C SER A 238 2.74 3.46 -25.18
N GLN A 239 1.78 2.62 -25.54
CA GLN A 239 0.64 2.23 -24.73
C GLN A 239 0.45 0.73 -24.74
N ILE A 240 -0.22 0.22 -23.71
CA ILE A 240 -0.63 -1.17 -23.57
C ILE A 240 -2.13 -1.24 -23.31
N ARG A 241 -2.82 -2.10 -24.04
CA ARG A 241 -4.18 -2.53 -23.72
C ARG A 241 -4.09 -3.76 -22.83
N ILE A 242 -4.74 -3.71 -21.67
CA ILE A 242 -4.87 -4.81 -20.72
C ILE A 242 -6.32 -5.24 -20.68
N GLN A 243 -6.58 -6.53 -20.84
CA GLN A 243 -7.91 -7.12 -20.80
C GLN A 243 -7.95 -8.29 -19.82
N ILE A 244 -8.97 -8.36 -18.99
CA ILE A 244 -9.29 -9.56 -18.22
C ILE A 244 -10.62 -10.08 -18.75
N LEU A 245 -10.56 -11.28 -19.33
CA LEU A 245 -11.66 -11.87 -20.09
C LEU A 245 -12.24 -13.07 -19.35
N ASP A 246 -13.56 -13.15 -19.31
CA ASP A 246 -14.28 -14.31 -18.81
C ASP A 246 -14.13 -15.53 -19.72
N ARG A 247 -14.84 -16.63 -19.40
CA ARG A 247 -14.82 -17.87 -20.20
C ARG A 247 -15.45 -17.71 -21.59
N ARG A 248 -16.35 -16.73 -21.77
CA ARG A 248 -17.01 -16.43 -23.03
C ARG A 248 -16.16 -15.50 -23.90
N GLY A 249 -15.20 -14.81 -23.30
CA GLY A 249 -14.37 -13.81 -23.96
C GLY A 249 -14.87 -12.39 -23.71
N ASP A 250 -15.86 -12.22 -22.83
CA ASP A 250 -16.35 -10.89 -22.44
C ASP A 250 -15.38 -10.25 -21.44
N PRO A 251 -15.00 -8.97 -21.63
CA PRO A 251 -14.08 -8.29 -20.72
C PRO A 251 -14.80 -7.92 -19.41
N ILE A 252 -14.18 -8.26 -18.28
CA ILE A 252 -14.50 -7.70 -16.95
C ILE A 252 -13.56 -6.55 -16.58
N LEU A 253 -12.51 -6.37 -17.34
CA LEU A 253 -11.60 -5.24 -17.35
C LEU A 253 -11.10 -5.04 -18.78
N GLU A 254 -11.12 -3.81 -19.25
CA GLU A 254 -10.42 -3.40 -20.47
C GLU A 254 -9.94 -1.97 -20.31
N GLU A 255 -8.62 -1.81 -20.31
CA GLU A 255 -7.98 -0.52 -20.10
C GLU A 255 -6.83 -0.32 -21.08
N LEU A 256 -6.67 0.91 -21.54
CA LEU A 256 -5.51 1.38 -22.28
C LEU A 256 -4.69 2.26 -21.33
N GLN A 257 -3.45 1.84 -21.07
CA GLN A 257 -2.55 2.51 -20.14
C GLN A 257 -1.23 2.87 -20.83
N PRO A 258 -0.45 3.84 -20.34
CA PRO A 258 0.92 4.06 -20.81
C PRO A 258 1.74 2.76 -20.70
N LEU A 259 2.55 2.46 -21.70
CA LEU A 259 3.45 1.30 -21.69
C LEU A 259 4.44 1.37 -20.53
N SER A 260 4.96 2.57 -20.24
CA SER A 260 5.69 2.84 -19.03
C SER A 260 5.00 3.97 -18.25
N PRO A 261 4.40 3.67 -17.08
CA PRO A 261 3.81 4.71 -16.24
C PRO A 261 4.79 5.80 -15.75
N LEU A 262 6.11 5.53 -15.80
CA LEU A 262 7.16 6.51 -15.49
C LEU A 262 7.55 7.37 -16.71
N ALA A 263 7.19 6.94 -17.91
CA ALA A 263 7.44 7.65 -19.16
C ALA A 263 6.16 7.58 -20.04
N PRO A 264 5.09 8.31 -19.69
CA PRO A 264 3.77 8.16 -20.31
C PRO A 264 3.75 8.53 -21.81
N ASP A 265 4.68 9.36 -22.26
CA ASP A 265 4.83 9.74 -23.68
C ASP A 265 5.55 8.66 -24.52
N GLY A 266 5.99 7.60 -23.86
CA GLY A 266 6.71 6.47 -24.45
C GLY A 266 8.10 6.29 -23.82
N PRO A 267 8.48 5.03 -23.51
CA PRO A 267 9.77 4.75 -22.88
C PRO A 267 10.92 4.81 -23.89
N ASP A 268 12.06 5.32 -23.46
CA ASP A 268 13.32 5.23 -24.19
C ASP A 268 14.17 4.06 -23.65
N TRP A 269 13.66 2.84 -23.84
CA TRP A 269 14.38 1.63 -23.48
C TRP A 269 15.35 1.21 -24.57
N GLU A 270 16.49 0.64 -24.19
CA GLU A 270 17.52 0.19 -25.13
C GLU A 270 17.27 -1.24 -25.62
N GLU A 271 17.74 -1.53 -26.85
CA GLU A 271 17.68 -2.89 -27.41
C GLU A 271 18.39 -3.90 -26.49
N GLY A 272 17.74 -5.04 -26.28
CA GLY A 272 18.18 -6.07 -25.33
C GLY A 272 17.84 -5.79 -23.87
N GLN A 273 17.42 -4.57 -23.52
CA GLN A 273 17.05 -4.24 -22.13
C GLN A 273 15.84 -5.07 -21.67
N ILE A 274 15.87 -5.50 -20.40
CA ILE A 274 14.73 -6.14 -19.73
C ILE A 274 14.21 -5.20 -18.67
N VAL A 275 12.91 -4.94 -18.69
CA VAL A 275 12.23 -3.98 -17.80
C VAL A 275 10.95 -4.60 -17.26
N ARG A 276 10.74 -4.46 -15.96
CA ARG A 276 9.47 -4.83 -15.32
C ARG A 276 8.60 -3.60 -15.14
N GLU A 277 7.44 -3.58 -15.78
CA GLU A 277 6.42 -2.55 -15.54
C GLU A 277 5.29 -3.07 -14.65
N ARG A 278 4.65 -2.15 -13.95
CA ARG A 278 3.55 -2.44 -13.03
C ARG A 278 2.33 -1.61 -13.39
N TYR A 279 1.20 -2.30 -13.55
CA TYR A 279 -0.08 -1.73 -13.94
C TYR A 279 -1.10 -1.97 -12.84
N PRO A 280 -1.82 -0.93 -12.37
CA PRO A 280 -2.93 -1.12 -11.45
C PRO A 280 -4.06 -1.88 -12.15
N LEU A 281 -4.72 -2.77 -11.42
CA LEU A 281 -5.89 -3.50 -11.89
C LEU A 281 -7.06 -3.24 -10.96
N ALA A 282 -8.12 -2.63 -11.48
CA ALA A 282 -9.37 -2.41 -10.77
C ALA A 282 -10.46 -3.34 -11.34
N ILE A 283 -10.72 -4.45 -10.66
CA ILE A 283 -11.68 -5.45 -11.12
C ILE A 283 -13.12 -4.93 -10.97
N ASP A 284 -13.94 -5.08 -12.03
CA ASP A 284 -15.36 -4.70 -11.99
C ASP A 284 -16.04 -5.28 -10.75
N PRO A 285 -16.73 -4.47 -9.94
CA PRO A 285 -17.45 -4.91 -8.76
C PRO A 285 -18.43 -6.05 -9.00
N ALA A 286 -18.98 -6.18 -10.19
CA ALA A 286 -19.92 -7.25 -10.56
C ALA A 286 -19.23 -8.56 -10.98
N ALA A 287 -17.90 -8.58 -11.09
CA ALA A 287 -17.19 -9.78 -11.48
C ALA A 287 -17.40 -10.92 -10.45
N ALA A 288 -17.66 -12.12 -10.96
CA ALA A 288 -17.82 -13.32 -10.15
C ALA A 288 -16.45 -13.90 -9.74
N SER A 289 -16.43 -14.70 -8.68
CA SER A 289 -15.22 -15.49 -8.37
C SER A 289 -14.94 -16.50 -9.48
N GLY A 290 -13.68 -16.62 -9.89
CA GLY A 290 -13.29 -17.56 -10.91
C GLY A 290 -11.94 -17.31 -11.52
N ARG A 291 -11.59 -18.16 -12.49
CA ARG A 291 -10.37 -18.02 -13.29
C ARG A 291 -10.69 -17.32 -14.60
N TYR A 292 -9.97 -16.26 -14.86
CA TYR A 292 -10.10 -15.38 -16.01
C TYR A 292 -8.84 -15.42 -16.87
N ARG A 293 -8.92 -14.96 -18.13
CA ARG A 293 -7.78 -14.90 -19.03
C ARG A 293 -7.25 -13.47 -19.09
N LEU A 294 -5.94 -13.31 -18.94
CA LEU A 294 -5.26 -12.05 -19.13
C LEU A 294 -4.83 -11.92 -20.59
N GLY A 295 -5.35 -10.90 -21.26
CA GLY A 295 -4.96 -10.50 -22.60
C GLY A 295 -4.20 -9.19 -22.59
N VAL A 296 -3.18 -9.07 -23.45
CA VAL A 296 -2.44 -7.82 -23.66
C VAL A 296 -2.24 -7.56 -25.15
N ALA A 297 -2.25 -6.29 -25.52
CA ALA A 297 -1.87 -5.81 -26.85
C ALA A 297 -1.12 -4.48 -26.71
N LEU A 298 -0.19 -4.23 -27.62
CA LEU A 298 0.53 -2.96 -27.68
C LEU A 298 -0.21 -1.98 -28.59
N ALA A 299 -0.12 -0.70 -28.27
CA ALA A 299 -0.71 0.37 -29.04
C ALA A 299 0.30 1.50 -29.28
N ASP A 300 0.09 2.23 -30.37
CA ASP A 300 0.85 3.42 -30.71
C ASP A 300 0.39 4.66 -29.88
N PRO A 301 1.04 5.82 -30.00
CA PRO A 301 0.65 7.03 -29.25
C PRO A 301 -0.78 7.51 -29.53
N THR A 302 -1.42 7.08 -30.63
CA THR A 302 -2.80 7.43 -30.93
C THR A 302 -3.81 6.48 -30.30
N GLY A 303 -3.33 5.38 -29.65
CA GLY A 303 -4.15 4.30 -29.11
C GLY A 303 -4.52 3.22 -30.13
N ALA A 304 -4.00 3.30 -31.37
CA ALA A 304 -4.22 2.27 -32.37
C ALA A 304 -3.38 1.02 -32.04
N LEU A 305 -4.03 -0.14 -32.03
CA LEU A 305 -3.35 -1.40 -31.75
C LEU A 305 -2.34 -1.72 -32.83
N LEU A 306 -1.16 -2.16 -32.42
CA LEU A 306 -0.09 -2.60 -33.31
C LEU A 306 -0.26 -4.05 -33.74
N GLY A 307 -1.13 -4.82 -33.07
CA GLY A 307 -1.42 -6.22 -33.40
C GLY A 307 -2.61 -6.74 -32.60
N GLU A 308 -2.95 -8.01 -32.81
CA GLU A 308 -4.05 -8.65 -32.08
C GLU A 308 -3.69 -8.92 -30.62
N PRO A 309 -4.66 -8.79 -29.68
CA PRO A 309 -4.46 -9.13 -28.28
C PRO A 309 -4.00 -10.59 -28.11
N ARG A 310 -2.99 -10.78 -27.28
CA ARG A 310 -2.45 -12.11 -26.92
C ARG A 310 -2.88 -12.49 -25.51
N ILE A 311 -3.43 -13.69 -25.35
CA ILE A 311 -3.67 -14.27 -24.03
C ILE A 311 -2.32 -14.71 -23.48
N VAL A 312 -1.91 -14.12 -22.36
CA VAL A 312 -0.56 -14.29 -21.80
C VAL A 312 -0.57 -15.03 -20.46
N ALA A 313 -1.67 -14.96 -19.70
CA ALA A 313 -1.77 -15.63 -18.41
C ALA A 313 -3.23 -15.93 -18.05
N ALA A 314 -3.40 -16.57 -16.90
CA ALA A 314 -4.70 -16.69 -16.26
C ALA A 314 -4.62 -16.06 -14.86
N VAL A 315 -5.61 -15.24 -14.53
CA VAL A 315 -5.72 -14.59 -13.23
C VAL A 315 -6.88 -15.17 -12.44
N GLN A 316 -6.69 -15.31 -11.13
CA GLN A 316 -7.74 -15.68 -10.20
C GLN A 316 -8.41 -14.41 -9.67
N VAL A 317 -9.74 -14.36 -9.75
CA VAL A 317 -10.56 -13.28 -9.16
C VAL A 317 -11.39 -13.83 -8.02
N GLU A 318 -11.42 -13.12 -6.91
CA GLU A 318 -12.24 -13.40 -5.75
C GLU A 318 -13.25 -12.27 -5.53
N ALA A 319 -14.52 -12.59 -5.72
CA ALA A 319 -15.61 -11.70 -5.32
C ALA A 319 -15.91 -11.90 -3.81
N ARG A 320 -16.21 -10.81 -3.12
CA ARG A 320 -16.69 -10.92 -1.75
C ARG A 320 -18.11 -11.50 -1.71
N PRO A 321 -18.49 -12.19 -0.64
CA PRO A 321 -19.89 -12.58 -0.44
C PRO A 321 -20.80 -11.35 -0.40
N ARG A 322 -21.95 -11.43 -1.07
CA ARG A 322 -22.93 -10.35 -1.13
C ARG A 322 -24.28 -10.80 -0.61
N SER A 323 -25.00 -9.91 0.05
CA SER A 323 -26.39 -10.11 0.44
C SER A 323 -27.27 -9.10 -0.26
N TYR A 324 -28.46 -9.52 -0.66
CA TYR A 324 -29.51 -8.67 -1.25
C TYR A 324 -30.79 -8.73 -0.43
N ARG A 325 -30.72 -9.36 0.76
CA ARG A 325 -31.85 -9.47 1.68
C ARG A 325 -31.50 -8.76 2.98
N LEU A 326 -32.38 -7.85 3.39
CA LEU A 326 -32.29 -7.23 4.69
C LEU A 326 -32.48 -8.30 5.77
N PRO A 327 -31.56 -8.43 6.74
CA PRO A 327 -31.74 -9.31 7.88
C PRO A 327 -32.80 -8.73 8.83
N GLN A 328 -33.18 -9.51 9.85
CA GLN A 328 -33.90 -8.94 10.99
C GLN A 328 -32.96 -8.03 11.77
N MET A 329 -33.44 -6.90 12.19
CA MET A 329 -32.73 -5.90 12.97
C MET A 329 -33.61 -5.38 14.11
N ALA A 330 -33.01 -4.99 15.22
CA ALA A 330 -33.73 -4.51 16.40
C ALA A 330 -34.38 -3.14 16.13
N HIS A 331 -33.63 -2.25 15.46
CA HIS A 331 -34.08 -0.88 15.19
C HIS A 331 -34.09 -0.65 13.69
N LYS A 332 -35.27 -0.36 13.15
CA LYS A 332 -35.44 -0.04 11.72
C LYS A 332 -35.35 1.47 11.52
N LEU A 333 -34.72 1.85 10.45
CA LEU A 333 -34.58 3.22 9.95
C LEU A 333 -34.81 3.23 8.44
N ASP A 334 -35.03 4.41 7.88
CA ASP A 334 -34.96 4.64 6.44
C ASP A 334 -34.35 6.04 6.24
N VAL A 335 -33.03 6.10 6.30
CA VAL A 335 -32.28 7.35 6.14
C VAL A 335 -31.43 7.26 4.90
N ARG A 336 -31.60 8.21 3.97
CA ARG A 336 -30.78 8.30 2.75
C ARG A 336 -29.50 9.07 3.03
N LEU A 337 -28.39 8.57 2.49
CA LEU A 337 -27.10 9.24 2.51
C LEU A 337 -26.62 9.44 1.06
N GLY A 338 -26.49 10.70 0.64
CA GLY A 338 -26.26 11.03 -0.76
C GLY A 338 -27.32 10.45 -1.68
N ASP A 339 -26.91 10.08 -2.90
CA ASP A 339 -27.87 9.64 -3.93
C ASP A 339 -28.09 8.14 -4.00
N ALA A 340 -27.18 7.34 -3.40
CA ALA A 340 -27.13 5.90 -3.66
C ALA A 340 -26.96 5.01 -2.44
N VAL A 341 -27.03 5.55 -1.23
CA VAL A 341 -26.89 4.78 0.01
C VAL A 341 -28.08 5.05 0.92
N SER A 342 -28.59 4.02 1.60
CA SER A 342 -29.59 4.13 2.66
C SER A 342 -29.14 3.35 3.90
N LEU A 343 -29.33 3.94 5.08
CA LEU A 343 -29.24 3.24 6.38
C LEU A 343 -30.61 2.66 6.68
N GLN A 344 -30.69 1.32 6.69
CA GLN A 344 -31.93 0.58 6.89
C GLN A 344 -32.24 0.28 8.35
N GLY A 345 -31.24 0.37 9.21
CA GLY A 345 -31.38 0.15 10.66
C GLY A 345 -30.08 -0.24 11.33
N PHE A 346 -30.21 -0.62 12.59
CA PHE A 346 -29.06 -1.02 13.42
C PHE A 346 -29.44 -2.00 14.51
N ASP A 347 -28.42 -2.70 15.03
CA ASP A 347 -28.46 -3.41 16.31
C ASP A 347 -27.40 -2.82 17.23
N LEU A 348 -27.73 -2.67 18.51
CA LEU A 348 -26.81 -2.18 19.53
C LEU A 348 -26.83 -3.15 20.72
N ALA A 349 -25.66 -3.63 21.10
CA ALA A 349 -25.46 -4.48 22.25
C ALA A 349 -24.31 -3.96 23.12
N ALA A 350 -24.44 -4.07 24.43
CA ALA A 350 -23.35 -3.83 25.38
C ALA A 350 -22.82 -5.17 25.91
N THR A 351 -21.53 -5.24 26.24
CA THR A 351 -20.95 -6.44 26.87
C THR A 351 -21.50 -6.63 28.30
N GLU A 352 -21.83 -7.87 28.67
CA GLU A 352 -22.23 -8.28 30.03
C GLU A 352 -21.04 -8.88 30.80
N PRO A 353 -20.87 -8.57 32.10
CA PRO A 353 -21.44 -7.48 32.90
C PRO A 353 -21.12 -6.13 32.34
N PRO A 354 -21.90 -5.04 32.60
CA PRO A 354 -21.78 -3.80 31.86
C PRO A 354 -20.33 -3.42 31.67
N GLY A 355 -19.83 -3.87 30.52
CA GLY A 355 -18.45 -3.69 30.09
C GLY A 355 -18.32 -2.33 29.43
N LYS A 356 -17.09 -1.99 29.08
CA LYS A 356 -16.78 -0.72 28.44
C LYS A 356 -17.10 -0.72 26.94
N ASP A 357 -17.44 -1.89 26.36
CA ASP A 357 -17.57 -2.03 24.92
C ASP A 357 -19.04 -2.03 24.47
N LEU A 358 -19.32 -1.22 23.45
CA LEU A 358 -20.57 -1.21 22.70
C LEU A 358 -20.31 -1.87 21.35
N HIS A 359 -21.15 -2.82 20.99
CA HIS A 359 -21.15 -3.46 19.69
C HIS A 359 -22.32 -2.90 18.88
N LEU A 360 -22.01 -2.10 17.89
CA LEU A 360 -22.97 -1.52 16.95
C LEU A 360 -22.88 -2.27 15.62
N THR A 361 -24.01 -2.72 15.10
CA THR A 361 -24.12 -3.25 13.74
C THR A 361 -25.02 -2.34 12.93
N LEU A 362 -24.52 -1.79 11.85
CA LEU A 362 -25.25 -0.96 10.91
C LEU A 362 -25.64 -1.78 9.68
N TYR A 363 -26.85 -1.52 9.16
CA TYR A 363 -27.39 -2.19 7.99
C TYR A 363 -27.56 -1.18 6.87
N TRP A 364 -26.59 -1.18 5.94
CA TRP A 364 -26.58 -0.32 4.78
C TRP A 364 -27.21 -0.99 3.58
N GLN A 365 -27.88 -0.24 2.73
CA GLN A 365 -28.33 -0.70 1.42
C GLN A 365 -27.91 0.27 0.33
N ALA A 366 -27.32 -0.25 -0.74
CA ALA A 366 -27.10 0.52 -1.96
C ALA A 366 -28.40 0.66 -2.73
N THR A 367 -28.91 1.87 -2.92
CA THR A 367 -30.11 2.14 -3.72
C THR A 367 -29.79 2.35 -5.20
N GLY A 368 -28.52 2.48 -5.53
CA GLY A 368 -27.97 2.66 -6.87
C GLY A 368 -26.50 2.28 -6.90
N ARG A 369 -25.79 2.58 -8.01
CA ARG A 369 -24.33 2.45 -8.04
C ARG A 369 -23.71 3.56 -7.20
N VAL A 370 -22.84 3.18 -6.26
CA VAL A 370 -22.09 4.12 -5.43
C VAL A 370 -20.76 4.42 -6.13
N HIS A 371 -20.50 5.69 -6.43
CA HIS A 371 -19.29 6.10 -7.17
C HIS A 371 -18.17 6.63 -6.26
N GLY A 372 -18.45 6.87 -4.98
CA GLY A 372 -17.50 7.44 -4.04
C GLY A 372 -16.92 6.38 -3.10
N HIS A 373 -15.67 6.59 -2.69
CA HIS A 373 -14.99 5.78 -1.68
C HIS A 373 -15.19 6.42 -0.30
N TYR A 374 -16.33 6.11 0.34
CA TYR A 374 -16.74 6.73 1.60
C TYR A 374 -16.33 5.90 2.81
N LYS A 375 -16.03 6.59 3.92
CA LYS A 375 -15.91 5.97 5.25
C LYS A 375 -17.18 6.19 6.06
N VAL A 376 -17.52 5.20 6.87
CA VAL A 376 -18.54 5.33 7.92
C VAL A 376 -17.88 5.96 9.12
N PHE A 377 -18.51 6.99 9.69
CA PHE A 377 -18.17 7.49 11.01
C PHE A 377 -19.23 7.05 12.02
N VAL A 378 -18.77 6.70 13.21
CA VAL A 378 -19.61 6.45 14.39
C VAL A 378 -19.05 7.31 15.51
N HIS A 379 -19.80 8.32 15.96
CA HIS A 379 -19.40 9.23 17.02
C HIS A 379 -20.27 9.05 18.24
N VAL A 380 -19.68 8.82 19.40
CA VAL A 380 -20.35 8.79 20.69
C VAL A 380 -20.06 10.10 21.41
N LEU A 381 -21.08 10.95 21.55
CA LEU A 381 -20.95 12.25 22.19
C LEU A 381 -21.45 12.19 23.63
N ASN A 382 -20.70 12.80 24.55
CA ASN A 382 -21.10 12.97 25.94
C ASN A 382 -22.13 14.10 26.09
N GLU A 383 -22.61 14.35 27.32
CA GLU A 383 -23.63 15.39 27.62
C GLU A 383 -23.19 16.80 27.22
N THR A 384 -21.90 17.09 27.20
CA THR A 384 -21.36 18.40 26.79
C THR A 384 -21.16 18.55 25.30
N GLY A 385 -21.43 17.48 24.53
CA GLY A 385 -21.24 17.44 23.06
C GLY A 385 -19.83 17.11 22.61
N GLY A 386 -18.93 16.76 23.54
CA GLY A 386 -17.59 16.29 23.24
C GLY A 386 -17.60 14.82 22.80
N ILE A 387 -16.69 14.45 21.89
CA ILE A 387 -16.50 13.05 21.45
C ILE A 387 -15.88 12.27 22.62
N ALA A 388 -16.61 11.26 23.11
CA ALA A 388 -16.13 10.34 24.12
C ALA A 388 -15.35 9.18 23.48
N THR A 389 -15.86 8.65 22.36
CA THR A 389 -15.19 7.65 21.53
C THR A 389 -15.73 7.74 20.10
N GLN A 390 -14.95 7.23 19.15
CA GLN A 390 -15.34 7.22 17.73
C GLN A 390 -14.77 6.04 16.99
N SER A 391 -15.38 5.70 15.85
CA SER A 391 -14.88 4.75 14.87
C SER A 391 -15.10 5.31 13.47
N ASP A 392 -14.02 5.43 12.70
CA ASP A 392 -14.04 5.89 11.31
C ASP A 392 -13.42 4.79 10.44
N ALA A 393 -14.25 4.06 9.72
CA ALA A 393 -13.80 2.89 8.99
C ALA A 393 -14.45 2.76 7.60
N ILE A 394 -13.77 2.05 6.70
CA ILE A 394 -14.39 1.52 5.48
C ILE A 394 -15.36 0.42 5.92
N PRO A 395 -16.61 0.37 5.39
CA PRO A 395 -17.61 -0.59 5.78
C PRO A 395 -17.14 -2.06 5.80
N ALA A 396 -17.71 -2.85 6.72
CA ALA A 396 -17.38 -4.25 6.96
C ALA A 396 -15.88 -4.46 7.25
N ALA A 397 -15.30 -3.63 8.14
CA ALA A 397 -13.87 -3.67 8.50
C ALA A 397 -12.93 -3.60 7.28
N GLY A 398 -13.34 -2.88 6.24
CA GLY A 398 -12.58 -2.70 5.00
C GLY A 398 -12.86 -3.73 3.90
N ASP A 399 -13.71 -4.71 4.13
CA ASP A 399 -14.04 -5.73 3.13
C ASP A 399 -15.13 -5.30 2.12
N ALA A 400 -15.84 -4.20 2.40
CA ALA A 400 -16.89 -3.68 1.54
C ALA A 400 -16.72 -2.18 1.24
N PRO A 401 -15.68 -1.75 0.51
CA PRO A 401 -15.57 -0.37 0.06
C PRO A 401 -16.82 0.06 -0.71
N THR A 402 -17.29 1.28 -0.47
CA THR A 402 -18.61 1.73 -0.97
C THR A 402 -18.69 1.80 -2.48
N ASP A 403 -17.60 2.15 -3.18
CA ASP A 403 -17.50 2.17 -4.65
C ASP A 403 -17.64 0.79 -5.32
N THR A 404 -17.64 -0.28 -4.49
CA THR A 404 -17.86 -1.67 -4.95
C THR A 404 -19.27 -2.17 -4.73
N TRP A 405 -20.15 -1.37 -4.15
CA TRP A 405 -21.51 -1.78 -3.87
C TRP A 405 -22.34 -1.85 -5.14
N LEU A 406 -23.11 -2.92 -5.27
CA LEU A 406 -24.03 -3.11 -6.39
C LEU A 406 -25.44 -2.67 -5.99
N PRO A 407 -26.29 -2.24 -6.94
CA PRO A 407 -27.68 -1.85 -6.63
C PRO A 407 -28.42 -2.94 -5.86
N ASN A 408 -29.14 -2.53 -4.82
CA ASN A 408 -29.87 -3.37 -3.87
C ASN A 408 -29.01 -4.25 -2.95
N GLU A 409 -27.69 -4.12 -2.99
CA GLU A 409 -26.82 -4.82 -2.08
C GLU A 409 -27.00 -4.32 -0.65
N VAL A 410 -27.04 -5.27 0.30
CA VAL A 410 -27.08 -5.03 1.75
C VAL A 410 -25.70 -5.30 2.33
N VAL A 411 -25.14 -4.32 3.02
CA VAL A 411 -23.85 -4.42 3.70
C VAL A 411 -24.07 -4.34 5.20
N ILE A 412 -23.57 -5.36 5.90
CA ILE A 412 -23.62 -5.45 7.37
C ILE A 412 -22.27 -4.94 7.87
N ASP A 413 -22.31 -3.90 8.71
CA ASP A 413 -21.13 -3.14 9.10
C ASP A 413 -21.04 -3.07 10.64
N GLY A 414 -20.07 -3.77 11.20
CA GLY A 414 -19.87 -3.91 12.63
C GLY A 414 -18.83 -2.94 13.18
N HIS A 415 -19.16 -2.27 14.28
CA HIS A 415 -18.26 -1.37 15.02
C HIS A 415 -18.19 -1.78 16.48
N THR A 416 -16.99 -1.75 17.04
CA THR A 416 -16.77 -1.91 18.49
C THR A 416 -16.23 -0.60 19.04
N LEU A 417 -16.88 -0.06 20.06
CA LEU A 417 -16.59 1.25 20.66
C LEU A 417 -16.36 1.08 22.14
N GLU A 418 -15.23 1.51 22.65
CA GLU A 418 -14.96 1.56 24.06
C GLU A 418 -15.53 2.87 24.66
N VAL A 419 -16.45 2.77 25.64
CA VAL A 419 -17.00 3.93 26.34
C VAL A 419 -16.40 3.98 27.75
N PRO A 420 -15.49 4.93 28.00
CA PRO A 420 -14.59 4.84 29.16
C PRO A 420 -15.23 5.14 30.52
N GLN A 421 -16.39 5.79 30.59
CA GLN A 421 -16.99 6.22 31.86
C GLN A 421 -18.50 6.08 31.89
N PRO A 422 -19.13 5.92 33.10
CA PRO A 422 -20.56 6.03 33.28
C PRO A 422 -21.07 7.43 32.88
N GLY A 423 -22.24 7.49 32.23
CA GLY A 423 -22.81 8.76 31.76
C GLY A 423 -23.90 8.58 30.72
N ARG A 424 -24.41 9.70 30.23
CA ARG A 424 -25.35 9.73 29.10
C ARG A 424 -24.58 10.07 27.83
N TYR A 425 -24.89 9.37 26.77
CA TYR A 425 -24.24 9.52 25.49
C TYR A 425 -25.24 9.53 24.34
N ARG A 426 -24.90 10.22 23.28
CA ARG A 426 -25.64 10.23 22.02
C ARG A 426 -24.80 9.61 20.95
N LEU A 427 -25.36 8.67 20.20
CA LEU A 427 -24.69 7.89 19.18
C LEU A 427 -25.08 8.40 17.81
N PHE A 428 -24.13 8.94 17.07
CA PHE A 428 -24.31 9.49 15.74
C PHE A 428 -23.56 8.67 14.71
N VAL A 429 -24.19 8.48 13.52
CA VAL A 429 -23.58 7.78 12.40
C VAL A 429 -23.77 8.56 11.09
N GLY A 430 -22.88 8.28 10.12
CA GLY A 430 -22.98 8.81 8.77
C GLY A 430 -21.83 8.35 7.91
N MET A 431 -21.73 8.93 6.72
CA MET A 431 -20.62 8.68 5.80
C MET A 431 -19.96 9.98 5.36
N TYR A 432 -18.67 9.91 5.05
CA TYR A 432 -17.92 11.04 4.53
C TYR A 432 -16.90 10.61 3.49
N ASP A 433 -16.53 11.52 2.62
CA ASP A 433 -15.42 11.38 1.69
C ASP A 433 -14.09 11.65 2.43
N PRO A 434 -13.19 10.67 2.57
CA PRO A 434 -11.95 10.85 3.30
C PRO A 434 -10.95 11.82 2.63
N ALA A 435 -11.10 12.10 1.32
CA ALA A 435 -10.23 13.03 0.63
C ALA A 435 -10.58 14.49 0.92
N SER A 436 -11.88 14.80 0.99
CA SER A 436 -12.38 16.18 1.23
C SER A 436 -12.81 16.41 2.68
N GLY A 437 -13.06 15.35 3.46
CA GLY A 437 -13.68 15.41 4.78
C GLY A 437 -15.18 15.74 4.75
N GLN A 438 -15.79 15.90 3.57
CA GLN A 438 -17.19 16.25 3.44
C GLN A 438 -18.10 15.05 3.75
N ARG A 439 -19.10 15.28 4.59
CA ARG A 439 -20.14 14.28 4.88
C ARG A 439 -21.14 14.20 3.75
N LEU A 440 -21.60 12.99 3.45
CA LEU A 440 -22.74 12.78 2.57
C LEU A 440 -23.99 13.42 3.17
N THR A 441 -24.79 14.08 2.34
CA THR A 441 -26.07 14.62 2.76
C THR A 441 -26.97 13.52 3.33
N ALA A 442 -27.50 13.74 4.52
CA ALA A 442 -28.41 12.80 5.17
C ALA A 442 -29.84 13.35 5.15
N THR A 443 -30.79 12.52 4.73
CA THR A 443 -32.21 12.86 4.63
C THR A 443 -33.05 11.81 5.31
N GLY A 444 -33.93 12.23 6.22
CA GLY A 444 -34.80 11.34 6.98
C GLY A 444 -35.94 10.74 6.15
N GLU A 445 -36.70 9.82 6.74
CA GLU A 445 -37.87 9.18 6.13
C GLU A 445 -38.94 10.21 5.70
N ASP A 446 -39.03 11.34 6.42
CA ASP A 446 -39.91 12.46 6.13
C ASP A 446 -39.41 13.32 4.95
N GLY A 447 -38.27 13.03 4.35
CA GLY A 447 -37.64 13.77 3.29
C GLY A 447 -36.93 15.04 3.74
N LEU A 448 -36.82 15.31 5.03
CA LEU A 448 -36.14 16.49 5.55
C LEU A 448 -34.64 16.22 5.77
N PRO A 449 -33.79 17.24 5.53
CA PRO A 449 -32.36 17.09 5.80
C PRO A 449 -32.07 16.94 7.28
N ILE A 450 -31.17 16.03 7.61
CA ILE A 450 -30.70 15.79 8.97
C ILE A 450 -29.58 16.77 9.30
N PRO A 451 -29.65 17.47 10.46
CA PRO A 451 -28.64 18.43 10.88
C PRO A 451 -27.23 17.81 10.86
N ASP A 452 -26.23 18.60 10.41
CA ASP A 452 -24.82 18.21 10.32
C ASP A 452 -24.55 16.93 9.52
N ASN A 453 -25.55 16.42 8.78
CA ASN A 453 -25.47 15.15 8.07
C ASN A 453 -25.02 13.98 9.00
N ALA A 454 -25.47 14.01 10.26
CA ALA A 454 -25.17 13.04 11.29
C ALA A 454 -26.49 12.47 11.88
N VAL A 455 -26.71 11.20 11.63
CA VAL A 455 -27.93 10.51 12.04
C VAL A 455 -27.81 10.14 13.50
N LEU A 456 -28.65 10.73 14.39
CA LEU A 456 -28.77 10.26 15.76
C LEU A 456 -29.52 8.93 15.76
N ILE A 457 -28.87 7.85 16.12
CA ILE A 457 -29.47 6.51 16.11
C ILE A 457 -29.92 6.08 17.49
N GLU A 458 -29.23 6.49 18.57
CA GLU A 458 -29.59 6.06 19.94
C GLU A 458 -29.06 7.03 20.99
N GLU A 459 -29.80 7.13 22.11
CA GLU A 459 -29.32 7.73 23.36
C GLU A 459 -29.08 6.63 24.38
N ILE A 460 -27.86 6.50 24.85
CA ILE A 460 -27.44 5.44 25.76
C ILE A 460 -27.08 5.97 27.15
N VAL A 461 -27.44 5.20 28.17
CA VAL A 461 -27.06 5.48 29.55
C VAL A 461 -26.19 4.34 30.06
N ILE A 462 -24.95 4.65 30.42
CA ILE A 462 -24.04 3.70 31.04
C ILE A 462 -24.11 3.92 32.56
N PRO A 463 -24.61 2.93 33.31
CA PRO A 463 -24.77 3.08 34.75
C PRO A 463 -23.43 3.14 35.45
N MET A 464 -23.37 3.82 36.59
CA MET A 464 -22.26 3.70 37.53
C MET A 464 -22.24 2.25 38.03
N THR A 465 -21.12 1.56 37.87
CA THR A 465 -20.91 0.28 38.55
C THR A 465 -20.93 0.53 40.05
N GLY A 466 -21.94 0.02 40.73
CA GLY A 466 -22.06 0.14 42.19
C GLY A 466 -20.85 -0.51 42.84
N SER A 467 -20.27 0.23 43.80
CA SER A 467 -19.23 -0.20 44.74
C SER A 467 -19.71 -1.37 45.59
#